data_957eff7d9b9cdccb60e73badc0f8695c
#
_entry.id   957eff7d9b9cdccb60e73badc0f8695c
#
_cell.length_a   1.000
_cell.length_b   1.000
_cell.length_c   1.000
_cell.angle_alpha   90.00
_cell.angle_beta   90.00
_cell.angle_gamma   90.00
#
_symmetry.space_group_name_H-M   'P 1'
#
loop_
_entity.id
_entity.type
_entity.pdbx_description
1 polymer ?
#
loop_
_entity_poly.entity_id
_entity_poly.type
_entity_poly.pdbx_seq_one_letter_code
_entity_poly.pdbx_strand_id
1 'polypeptide(L)'
;MPARSPGDTIAADTNVLVRLLTGDDPVQEAAARSLFAHESVWVAKTVLLETAWVLSSLYRFDDRAVLDALTKLLGLKNVQVEDEPAVAAAKALAANGMELADAIHLASRPQDAEFVTFDKGLAHRAKRLSVRAVSTPGAKS
;
A
#
# COMPACT_ATOMS: atom_id res chain seq x y z
N MET A 1 -3.89 30.11 7.68
CA MET A 1 -4.78 28.92 7.62
C MET A 1 -5.46 28.75 8.96
N PRO A 2 -6.77 28.57 8.97
CA PRO A 2 -7.44 28.27 10.22
C PRO A 2 -6.94 26.94 10.78
N ALA A 3 -6.87 26.84 12.10
CA ALA A 3 -6.52 25.60 12.75
C ALA A 3 -7.61 24.55 12.49
N ARG A 4 -7.23 23.30 12.28
CA ARG A 4 -8.17 22.21 12.12
C ARG A 4 -8.82 21.89 13.47
N SER A 5 -10.09 21.52 13.43
CA SER A 5 -10.79 21.09 14.62
C SER A 5 -10.29 19.70 15.04
N PRO A 6 -10.33 19.40 16.35
CA PRO A 6 -10.03 18.04 16.80
C PRO A 6 -10.92 17.03 16.09
N GLY A 7 -10.35 15.96 15.58
CA GLY A 7 -11.06 14.92 14.86
C GLY A 7 -11.11 15.11 13.34
N ASP A 8 -10.74 16.26 12.83
CA ASP A 8 -10.63 16.46 11.39
C ASP A 8 -9.51 15.57 10.85
N THR A 9 -9.78 14.90 9.73
CA THR A 9 -8.82 14.02 9.08
C THR A 9 -8.45 14.59 7.73
N ILE A 10 -7.18 14.58 7.42
CA ILE A 10 -6.69 14.97 6.11
C ILE A 10 -6.35 13.73 5.29
N ALA A 11 -6.54 13.80 3.99
CA ALA A 11 -6.11 12.77 3.06
C ALA A 11 -4.77 13.19 2.46
N ALA A 12 -3.76 12.33 2.58
CA ALA A 12 -2.44 12.63 2.03
C ALA A 12 -2.31 12.12 0.60
N ASP A 13 -1.70 12.93 -0.25
CA ASP A 13 -1.38 12.56 -1.62
C ASP A 13 -0.06 11.80 -1.66
N THR A 14 0.19 11.12 -2.77
CA THR A 14 1.40 10.34 -3.00
C THR A 14 2.68 11.16 -2.75
N ASN A 15 2.74 12.39 -3.24
CA ASN A 15 3.93 13.23 -3.06
C ASN A 15 4.27 13.46 -1.60
N VAL A 16 3.27 13.59 -0.75
CA VAL A 16 3.49 13.77 0.69
C VAL A 16 4.16 12.53 1.29
N LEU A 17 3.66 11.35 0.93
CA LEU A 17 4.25 10.09 1.39
C LEU A 17 5.68 9.92 0.88
N VAL A 18 5.90 10.20 -0.40
CA VAL A 18 7.22 10.04 -1.01
C VAL A 18 8.25 10.97 -0.35
N ARG A 19 7.88 12.22 -0.09
CA ARG A 19 8.80 13.16 0.59
C ARG A 19 9.11 12.73 2.02
N LEU A 20 8.11 12.20 2.71
CA LEU A 20 8.33 11.68 4.06
C LEU A 20 9.28 10.49 4.06
N LEU A 21 9.11 9.57 3.10
CA LEU A 21 9.83 8.30 3.09
C LEU A 21 11.21 8.38 2.46
N THR A 22 11.45 9.33 1.55
CA THR A 22 12.75 9.43 0.86
C THR A 22 13.62 10.55 1.38
N GLY A 23 13.04 11.64 1.85
CA GLY A 23 13.79 12.78 2.38
C GLY A 23 14.62 13.53 1.34
N ASP A 24 14.33 13.37 0.06
CA ASP A 24 15.12 13.97 -1.02
C ASP A 24 14.91 15.47 -1.21
N ASP A 25 13.89 16.03 -0.59
CA ASP A 25 13.63 17.47 -0.55
C ASP A 25 13.48 17.87 0.92
N PRO A 26 14.52 18.48 1.52
CA PRO A 26 14.50 18.76 2.96
C PRO A 26 13.36 19.64 3.43
N VAL A 27 12.93 20.60 2.60
CA VAL A 27 11.83 21.51 2.95
C VAL A 27 10.50 20.76 2.94
N GLN A 28 10.25 19.97 1.90
CA GLN A 28 9.04 19.20 1.79
C GLN A 28 9.01 18.04 2.80
N GLU A 29 10.15 17.42 3.07
CA GLU A 29 10.23 16.39 4.10
C GLU A 29 9.85 16.95 5.47
N ALA A 30 10.39 18.11 5.83
CA ALA A 30 10.07 18.74 7.11
C ALA A 30 8.57 19.04 7.22
N ALA A 31 7.97 19.56 6.15
CA ALA A 31 6.54 19.83 6.11
C ALA A 31 5.71 18.55 6.23
N ALA A 32 6.10 17.49 5.52
CA ALA A 32 5.42 16.20 5.59
C ALA A 32 5.56 15.60 7.00
N ARG A 33 6.74 15.66 7.58
CA ARG A 33 7.00 15.14 8.92
C ARG A 33 6.14 15.85 9.96
N SER A 34 6.02 17.18 9.85
CA SER A 34 5.17 17.97 10.74
C SER A 34 3.70 17.56 10.60
N LEU A 35 3.25 17.35 9.36
CA LEU A 35 1.89 16.91 9.07
C LEU A 35 1.57 15.59 9.77
N PHE A 36 2.45 14.59 9.60
CA PHE A 36 2.26 13.28 10.21
C PHE A 36 2.43 13.29 11.73
N ALA A 37 3.12 14.29 12.27
CA ALA A 37 3.28 14.43 13.72
C ALA A 37 2.05 15.04 14.40
N HIS A 38 1.30 15.90 13.70
CA HIS A 38 0.28 16.73 14.34
C HIS A 38 -1.14 16.48 13.82
N GLU A 39 -1.30 15.81 12.69
CA GLU A 39 -2.61 15.64 12.07
C GLU A 39 -3.04 14.18 12.05
N SER A 40 -4.33 13.95 11.99
CA SER A 40 -4.89 12.64 11.66
C SER A 40 -4.86 12.48 10.14
N VAL A 41 -4.17 11.47 9.64
CA VAL A 41 -3.90 11.30 8.21
C VAL A 41 -4.57 10.03 7.69
N TRP A 42 -5.32 10.18 6.60
CA TRP A 42 -5.96 9.06 5.91
C TRP A 42 -5.24 8.83 4.57
N VAL A 43 -4.99 7.57 4.25
CA VAL A 43 -4.27 7.17 3.04
C VAL A 43 -5.13 6.24 2.20
N ALA A 44 -5.39 6.62 0.96
CA ALA A 44 -6.14 5.79 0.02
C ALA A 44 -5.31 4.59 -0.45
N LYS A 45 -5.96 3.49 -0.79
CA LYS A 45 -5.27 2.32 -1.38
C LYS A 45 -4.57 2.69 -2.68
N THR A 46 -5.17 3.58 -3.49
CA THR A 46 -4.55 4.06 -4.73
C THR A 46 -3.27 4.85 -4.46
N VAL A 47 -3.24 5.60 -3.37
CA VAL A 47 -2.04 6.33 -2.95
C VAL A 47 -0.94 5.35 -2.52
N LEU A 48 -1.29 4.28 -1.81
CA LEU A 48 -0.32 3.24 -1.45
C LEU A 48 0.27 2.59 -2.70
N LEU A 49 -0.57 2.25 -3.68
CA LEU A 49 -0.10 1.64 -4.92
C LEU A 49 0.87 2.56 -5.67
N GLU A 50 0.50 3.83 -5.82
CA GLU A 50 1.34 4.79 -6.50
C GLU A 50 2.65 5.03 -5.75
N THR A 51 2.59 5.13 -4.43
CA THR A 51 3.78 5.31 -3.60
C THR A 51 4.74 4.12 -3.75
N ALA A 52 4.21 2.90 -3.71
CA ALA A 52 5.03 1.70 -3.92
C ALA A 52 5.72 1.73 -5.27
N TRP A 53 4.97 2.10 -6.33
CA TRP A 53 5.52 2.19 -7.68
C TRP A 53 6.62 3.25 -7.77
N VAL A 54 6.39 4.43 -7.19
CA VAL A 54 7.38 5.53 -7.20
C VAL A 54 8.65 5.11 -6.45
N LEU A 55 8.53 4.52 -5.27
CA LEU A 55 9.68 4.08 -4.49
C LEU A 55 10.50 3.04 -5.28
N SER A 56 9.83 2.10 -5.91
CA SER A 56 10.49 1.05 -6.68
C SER A 56 11.10 1.58 -7.97
N SER A 57 10.34 2.35 -8.75
CA SER A 57 10.72 2.73 -10.11
C SER A 57 11.64 3.94 -10.15
N LEU A 58 11.42 4.94 -9.30
CA LEU A 58 12.19 6.18 -9.33
C LEU A 58 13.30 6.23 -8.27
N TYR A 59 13.09 5.58 -7.13
CA TYR A 59 14.07 5.58 -6.03
C TYR A 59 14.78 4.24 -5.89
N ARG A 60 14.42 3.27 -6.71
CA ARG A 60 15.09 1.94 -6.78
C ARG A 60 15.06 1.16 -5.48
N PHE A 61 14.01 1.33 -4.68
CA PHE A 61 13.78 0.49 -3.53
C PHE A 61 13.48 -0.93 -4.02
N ASP A 62 14.08 -1.94 -3.40
CA ASP A 62 13.64 -3.31 -3.65
C ASP A 62 12.30 -3.58 -2.94
N ASP A 63 11.69 -4.72 -3.24
CA ASP A 63 10.36 -5.05 -2.72
C ASP A 63 10.32 -5.03 -1.19
N ARG A 64 11.37 -5.53 -0.56
CA ARG A 64 11.45 -5.55 0.91
C ARG A 64 11.52 -4.14 1.48
N ALA A 65 12.31 -3.27 0.88
CA ALA A 65 12.44 -1.88 1.31
C ALA A 65 11.12 -1.13 1.16
N VAL A 66 10.40 -1.36 0.06
CA VAL A 66 9.07 -0.77 -0.17
C VAL A 66 8.11 -1.23 0.93
N LEU A 67 8.04 -2.52 1.19
CA LEU A 67 7.14 -3.09 2.19
C LEU A 67 7.48 -2.55 3.58
N ASP A 68 8.75 -2.49 3.94
CA ASP A 68 9.19 -1.99 5.24
C ASP A 68 8.84 -0.52 5.42
N ALA A 69 9.06 0.30 4.39
CA ALA A 69 8.75 1.74 4.45
C ALA A 69 7.25 1.97 4.66
N LEU A 70 6.41 1.27 3.89
CA LEU A 70 4.96 1.41 4.01
C LEU A 70 4.43 0.83 5.32
N THR A 71 5.00 -0.26 5.80
CA THR A 71 4.62 -0.84 7.08
C THR A 71 4.89 0.14 8.23
N LYS A 72 6.04 0.80 8.22
CA LYS A 72 6.36 1.81 9.23
C LYS A 72 5.39 2.99 9.18
N LEU A 73 5.09 3.46 7.96
CA LEU A 73 4.15 4.56 7.77
C LEU A 73 2.77 4.20 8.33
N LEU A 74 2.25 3.04 7.96
CA LEU A 74 0.92 2.59 8.36
C LEU A 74 0.86 2.22 9.84
N GLY A 75 1.99 2.02 10.49
CA GLY A 75 2.07 1.77 11.92
C GLY A 75 2.04 3.03 12.78
N LEU A 76 2.08 4.22 12.19
CA LEU A 76 2.00 5.46 12.94
C LEU A 76 0.60 5.61 13.54
N LYS A 77 0.57 6.07 14.78
CA LYS A 77 -0.66 6.10 15.61
C LYS A 77 -1.81 6.89 14.97
N ASN A 78 -1.50 7.96 14.27
CA ASN A 78 -2.49 8.87 13.71
C ASN A 78 -2.74 8.66 12.21
N VAL A 79 -2.25 7.55 11.67
CA VAL A 79 -2.44 7.20 10.27
C VAL A 79 -3.53 6.13 10.15
N GLN A 80 -4.49 6.39 9.28
CA GLN A 80 -5.55 5.45 8.92
C GLN A 80 -5.44 5.15 7.44
N VAL A 81 -5.68 3.90 7.06
CA VAL A 81 -5.64 3.49 5.65
C VAL A 81 -7.04 3.04 5.22
N GLU A 82 -7.36 3.34 3.98
CA GLU A 82 -8.59 2.85 3.35
C GLU A 82 -8.59 1.33 3.37
N ASP A 83 -9.70 0.74 3.81
CA ASP A 83 -9.89 -0.72 3.79
C ASP A 83 -8.75 -1.44 4.53
N GLU A 84 -8.59 -1.11 5.80
CA GLU A 84 -7.51 -1.65 6.62
C GLU A 84 -7.41 -3.18 6.57
N PRO A 85 -8.52 -3.95 6.64
CA PRO A 85 -8.41 -5.42 6.58
C PRO A 85 -7.78 -5.92 5.29
N ALA A 86 -8.13 -5.32 4.15
CA ALA A 86 -7.54 -5.71 2.87
C ALA A 86 -6.05 -5.37 2.83
N VAL A 87 -5.66 -4.20 3.34
CA VAL A 87 -4.26 -3.79 3.37
C VAL A 87 -3.45 -4.67 4.31
N ALA A 88 -4.00 -5.05 5.46
CA ALA A 88 -3.34 -5.98 6.38
C ALA A 88 -3.11 -7.34 5.73
N ALA A 89 -4.11 -7.87 5.03
CA ALA A 89 -3.99 -9.12 4.29
C ALA A 89 -2.94 -9.00 3.18
N ALA A 90 -2.93 -7.88 2.45
CA ALA A 90 -1.96 -7.63 1.39
C ALA A 90 -0.53 -7.59 1.93
N LYS A 91 -0.32 -6.95 3.08
CA LYS A 91 1.01 -6.91 3.71
C LYS A 91 1.52 -8.32 4.04
N ALA A 92 0.65 -9.18 4.53
CA ALA A 92 1.01 -10.56 4.83
C ALA A 92 1.42 -11.32 3.57
N LEU A 93 0.66 -11.16 2.47
CA LEU A 93 1.01 -11.77 1.19
C LEU A 93 2.33 -11.23 0.66
N ALA A 94 2.54 -9.93 0.76
CA ALA A 94 3.78 -9.30 0.30
C ALA A 94 4.99 -9.76 1.11
N ALA A 95 4.82 -9.96 2.41
CA ALA A 95 5.88 -10.49 3.27
C ALA A 95 6.29 -11.91 2.85
N ASN A 96 5.40 -12.64 2.18
CA ASN A 96 5.65 -13.99 1.69
C ASN A 96 5.98 -14.05 0.20
N GLY A 97 6.36 -12.92 -0.39
CA GLY A 97 6.92 -12.87 -1.73
C GLY A 97 6.00 -12.40 -2.84
N MET A 98 4.76 -12.04 -2.53
CA MET A 98 3.88 -11.44 -3.54
C MET A 98 4.23 -9.97 -3.73
N GLU A 99 4.19 -9.47 -4.96
CA GLU A 99 4.35 -8.04 -5.20
C GLU A 99 3.21 -7.29 -4.52
N LEU A 100 3.53 -6.17 -3.87
CA LEU A 100 2.55 -5.44 -3.05
C LEU A 100 1.33 -5.00 -3.85
N ALA A 101 1.52 -4.51 -5.09
CA ALA A 101 0.40 -4.10 -5.93
C ALA A 101 -0.54 -5.28 -6.22
N ASP A 102 0.02 -6.43 -6.58
CA ASP A 102 -0.77 -7.65 -6.81
C ASP A 102 -1.50 -8.07 -5.54
N ALA A 103 -0.81 -7.99 -4.41
CA ALA A 103 -1.39 -8.35 -3.12
C ALA A 103 -2.57 -7.45 -2.76
N ILE A 104 -2.46 -6.15 -3.00
CA ILE A 104 -3.55 -5.20 -2.74
C ILE A 104 -4.73 -5.46 -3.67
N HIS A 105 -4.48 -5.71 -4.95
CA HIS A 105 -5.56 -6.05 -5.89
C HIS A 105 -6.30 -7.30 -5.45
N LEU A 106 -5.56 -8.34 -5.12
CA LEU A 106 -6.14 -9.62 -4.71
C LEU A 106 -6.93 -9.48 -3.41
N ALA A 107 -6.35 -8.83 -2.40
CA ALA A 107 -6.98 -8.66 -1.10
C ALA A 107 -8.17 -7.69 -1.13
N SER A 108 -8.26 -6.84 -2.15
CA SER A 108 -9.35 -5.85 -2.26
C SER A 108 -10.61 -6.40 -2.91
N ARG A 109 -10.58 -7.63 -3.42
CA ARG A 109 -11.75 -8.24 -4.06
C ARG A 109 -12.86 -8.48 -3.02
N PRO A 110 -14.13 -8.48 -3.45
CA PRO A 110 -15.19 -8.93 -2.56
C PRO A 110 -14.92 -10.35 -2.08
N GLN A 111 -15.33 -10.65 -0.86
CA GLN A 111 -15.23 -12.00 -0.33
C GLN A 111 -15.94 -12.96 -1.29
N ASP A 112 -15.34 -14.09 -1.56
CA ASP A 112 -15.85 -15.14 -2.47
C ASP A 112 -15.81 -14.78 -3.96
N ALA A 113 -15.34 -13.58 -4.33
CA ALA A 113 -15.16 -13.27 -5.74
C ALA A 113 -13.92 -13.99 -6.28
N GLU A 114 -14.07 -14.60 -7.45
CA GLU A 114 -12.92 -15.21 -8.11
C GLU A 114 -12.03 -14.13 -8.71
N PHE A 115 -10.73 -14.20 -8.45
CA PHE A 115 -9.74 -13.31 -9.02
C PHE A 115 -9.20 -13.93 -10.29
N VAL A 116 -9.38 -13.25 -11.41
CA VAL A 116 -9.04 -13.76 -12.72
C VAL A 116 -7.86 -12.96 -13.27
N THR A 117 -6.80 -13.66 -13.70
CA THR A 117 -5.59 -13.03 -14.19
C THR A 117 -4.95 -13.86 -15.30
N PHE A 118 -4.32 -13.21 -16.28
CA PHE A 118 -3.47 -13.88 -17.24
C PHE A 118 -2.03 -14.06 -16.75
N ASP A 119 -1.69 -13.44 -15.60
CA ASP A 119 -0.36 -13.57 -15.01
C ASP A 119 -0.23 -14.94 -14.33
N LYS A 120 0.41 -15.87 -15.00
CA LYS A 120 0.61 -17.24 -14.49
C LYS A 120 1.49 -17.25 -13.25
N GLY A 121 2.44 -16.33 -13.15
CA GLY A 121 3.28 -16.19 -11.97
C GLY A 121 2.48 -15.80 -10.74
N LEU A 122 1.56 -14.85 -10.91
CA LEU A 122 0.67 -14.45 -9.84
C LEU A 122 -0.25 -15.61 -9.41
N ALA A 123 -0.87 -16.29 -10.39
CA ALA A 123 -1.75 -17.41 -10.11
C ALA A 123 -1.00 -18.53 -9.35
N HIS A 124 0.21 -18.85 -9.78
CA HIS A 124 1.05 -19.86 -9.14
C HIS A 124 1.41 -19.46 -7.70
N ARG A 125 1.81 -18.20 -7.50
CA ARG A 125 2.18 -17.71 -6.17
C ARG A 125 0.99 -17.68 -5.23
N ALA A 126 -0.18 -17.29 -5.73
CA ALA A 126 -1.42 -17.31 -4.95
C ALA A 126 -1.73 -18.73 -4.47
N LYS A 127 -1.61 -19.71 -5.37
CA LYS A 127 -1.81 -21.11 -5.01
C LYS A 127 -0.82 -21.57 -3.94
N ARG A 128 0.45 -21.22 -4.10
CA ARG A 128 1.49 -21.58 -3.14
C ARG A 128 1.22 -20.98 -1.75
N LEU A 129 0.64 -19.79 -1.71
CA LEU A 129 0.30 -19.09 -0.46
C LEU A 129 -1.10 -19.45 0.05
N SER A 130 -1.74 -20.45 -0.56
CA SER A 130 -3.07 -20.95 -0.19
C SER A 130 -4.18 -19.91 -0.34
N VAL A 131 -4.04 -18.98 -1.28
CA VAL A 131 -5.07 -18.03 -1.62
C VAL A 131 -6.06 -18.69 -2.57
N ARG A 132 -7.32 -18.75 -2.18
CA ARG A 132 -8.38 -19.42 -2.92
C ARG A 132 -8.92 -18.60 -4.07
N ALA A 133 -9.56 -19.29 -5.02
CA ALA A 133 -10.34 -18.67 -6.09
C ALA A 133 -9.53 -17.70 -6.93
N VAL A 134 -8.33 -18.12 -7.35
CA VAL A 134 -7.50 -17.41 -8.32
C VAL A 134 -7.34 -18.29 -9.53
N SER A 135 -7.68 -17.78 -10.70
CA SER A 135 -7.65 -18.56 -11.93
C SER A 135 -7.17 -17.75 -13.12
N THR A 136 -6.81 -18.46 -14.18
CA THR A 136 -6.44 -17.88 -15.46
C THR A 136 -7.54 -18.20 -16.47
N PRO A 137 -8.03 -17.22 -17.25
CA PRO A 137 -9.07 -17.49 -18.25
C PRO A 137 -8.62 -18.55 -19.26
N GLY A 138 -9.51 -19.47 -19.58
CA GLY A 138 -9.24 -20.55 -20.52
C GLY A 138 -8.41 -21.69 -19.95
N ALA A 139 -7.95 -21.61 -18.71
CA ALA A 139 -7.24 -22.72 -18.07
C ALA A 139 -8.25 -23.80 -17.68
N LYS A 140 -7.88 -25.06 -17.88
CA LYS A 140 -8.66 -26.19 -17.41
C LYS A 140 -8.41 -26.37 -15.91
N SER A 141 -9.48 -26.58 -15.19
CA SER A 141 -9.39 -26.88 -13.76
C SER A 141 -8.74 -28.23 -13.50
#